data_c19c935ca18501b175bdb919ef6cac65
#
_entry.id   c19c935ca18501b175bdb919ef6cac65
#
_cell.length_a   1.000
_cell.length_b   1.000
_cell.length_c   1.000
_cell.angle_alpha   90.00
_cell.angle_beta   90.00
_cell.angle_gamma   90.00
#
_symmetry.space_group_name_H-M   'P 1'
#
loop_
_entity.id
_entity.type
_entity.pdbx_description
1 polymer ?
#
loop_
_entity_poly.entity_id
_entity_poly.type
_entity_poly.pdbx_seq_one_letter_code
_entity_poly.pdbx_strand_id
1 'polypeptide(L)'
;PEPEAPLQKEGDLQGLSPGQMGSVAPDPVRTEAVEALEARLSDWLADAPTARPVIFLVSPPHAFREEILAAWARGRGWRILESPDPRHLLAGEEGWIPGRFDGVSNWVFPRLEDGFLRHAGSLGPVRRILDDLCAGRLGRGIVGCDSWAWAFLTRIWRGRPFAPLAVQAFDAGRLERWFGDLSAGAGRRRLDFRHPEDGRYVLPPLPENEEEKGKTPKSSGYLQHLAAWSRGIPGIALALWRKSLRIEWKRAGEDGGGATEETGQQPAPDSTVWVVPLEAAGRPGLPAE
;
A
#
# COMPACT_ATOMS: atom_id res chain seq x y z
N PRO A 1 34.83 21.94 -9.97
CA PRO A 1 33.68 22.70 -9.60
C PRO A 1 33.34 22.35 -8.15
N GLU A 2 33.38 23.38 -7.29
CA GLU A 2 32.93 23.22 -5.91
C GLU A 2 31.45 22.82 -5.94
N PRO A 3 31.01 21.89 -5.04
CA PRO A 3 29.61 21.57 -4.95
C PRO A 3 28.81 22.82 -4.60
N GLU A 4 27.84 23.18 -5.40
CA GLU A 4 26.91 24.25 -5.08
C GLU A 4 26.30 24.00 -3.70
N ALA A 5 26.27 25.06 -2.86
CA ALA A 5 25.69 24.94 -1.53
C ALA A 5 24.22 24.50 -1.64
N PRO A 6 23.73 23.61 -0.75
CA PRO A 6 22.35 23.14 -0.80
C PRO A 6 21.40 24.34 -0.64
N LEU A 7 20.31 24.37 -1.39
CA LEU A 7 19.30 25.43 -1.35
C LEU A 7 18.65 25.52 0.04
N GLN A 8 18.52 24.38 0.73
CA GLN A 8 18.05 24.29 2.11
C GLN A 8 18.95 23.37 2.91
N LYS A 9 19.34 23.82 4.10
CA LYS A 9 20.09 22.96 5.03
C LYS A 9 19.13 22.05 5.77
N GLU A 10 19.50 20.79 5.92
CA GLU A 10 18.68 19.78 6.62
C GLU A 10 18.33 20.20 8.06
N GLY A 11 19.19 20.95 8.73
CA GLY A 11 18.96 21.51 10.08
C GLY A 11 17.89 22.59 10.15
N ASP A 12 17.52 23.21 9.03
CA ASP A 12 16.47 24.23 8.95
C ASP A 12 15.10 23.64 8.56
N LEU A 13 15.04 22.31 8.40
CA LEU A 13 13.85 21.56 8.02
C LEU A 13 13.31 20.74 9.19
N GLN A 14 11.99 20.71 9.33
CA GLN A 14 11.29 19.91 10.34
C GLN A 14 10.32 18.92 9.69
N GLY A 15 10.06 17.81 10.39
CA GLY A 15 9.02 16.85 9.99
C GLY A 15 7.62 17.48 10.06
N LEU A 16 6.72 16.99 9.24
CA LEU A 16 5.32 17.41 9.27
C LEU A 16 4.64 16.88 10.53
N SER A 17 3.78 17.70 11.14
CA SER A 17 2.87 17.25 12.19
C SER A 17 1.84 16.22 11.65
N PRO A 18 1.18 15.44 12.50
CA PRO A 18 0.16 14.46 12.05
C PRO A 18 -0.95 15.11 11.21
N GLY A 19 -1.40 16.31 11.58
CA GLY A 19 -2.43 17.04 10.82
C GLY A 19 -1.94 17.49 9.43
N GLN A 20 -0.73 18.04 9.38
CA GLN A 20 -0.08 18.41 8.11
C GLN A 20 0.17 17.17 7.23
N MET A 21 0.63 16.07 7.83
CA MET A 21 0.83 14.82 7.11
C MET A 21 -0.48 14.30 6.50
N GLY A 22 -1.57 14.34 7.26
CA GLY A 22 -2.91 13.97 6.76
C GLY A 22 -3.40 14.87 5.63
N SER A 23 -2.86 16.10 5.53
CA SER A 23 -3.18 17.04 4.43
C SER A 23 -2.29 16.86 3.22
N VAL A 24 -1.00 16.62 3.41
CA VAL A 24 0.00 16.53 2.33
C VAL A 24 0.07 15.13 1.72
N ALA A 25 0.03 14.11 2.56
CA ALA A 25 0.10 12.71 2.16
C ALA A 25 -0.94 11.87 2.93
N PRO A 26 -2.24 12.03 2.63
CA PRO A 26 -3.33 11.32 3.30
C PRO A 26 -3.25 9.82 3.09
N ASP A 27 -4.10 9.10 3.81
CA ASP A 27 -4.31 7.69 3.51
C ASP A 27 -4.98 7.54 2.14
N PRO A 28 -4.50 6.60 1.32
CA PRO A 28 -4.99 6.44 -0.04
C PRO A 28 -6.44 5.95 -0.04
N VAL A 29 -7.26 6.59 -0.86
CA VAL A 29 -8.56 6.04 -1.27
C VAL A 29 -8.27 4.93 -2.27
N ARG A 30 -8.88 3.75 -2.08
CA ARG A 30 -8.56 2.54 -2.85
C ARG A 30 -9.51 2.28 -4.00
N THR A 31 -10.28 3.28 -4.43
CA THR A 31 -11.32 3.14 -5.47
C THR A 31 -10.76 2.57 -6.76
N GLU A 32 -9.67 3.14 -7.27
CA GLU A 32 -9.06 2.68 -8.53
C GLU A 32 -8.57 1.22 -8.45
N ALA A 33 -8.01 0.83 -7.29
CA ALA A 33 -7.56 -0.55 -7.09
C ALA A 33 -8.74 -1.53 -7.00
N VAL A 34 -9.85 -1.11 -6.42
CA VAL A 34 -11.10 -1.88 -6.38
C VAL A 34 -11.70 -2.00 -7.78
N GLU A 35 -11.75 -0.92 -8.56
CA GLU A 35 -12.21 -0.91 -9.94
C GLU A 35 -11.34 -1.79 -10.85
N ALA A 36 -10.02 -1.72 -10.69
CA ALA A 36 -9.09 -2.58 -11.41
C ALA A 36 -9.28 -4.07 -11.07
N LEU A 37 -9.53 -4.38 -9.79
CA LEU A 37 -9.88 -5.74 -9.36
C LEU A 37 -11.20 -6.18 -9.97
N GLU A 38 -12.23 -5.35 -9.94
CA GLU A 38 -13.54 -5.62 -10.53
C GLU A 38 -13.41 -5.91 -12.04
N ALA A 39 -12.72 -5.05 -12.78
CA ALA A 39 -12.47 -5.24 -14.20
C ALA A 39 -11.72 -6.56 -14.49
N ARG A 40 -10.78 -6.93 -13.62
CA ARG A 40 -10.02 -8.18 -13.78
C ARG A 40 -10.83 -9.43 -13.45
N LEU A 41 -11.84 -9.29 -12.61
CA LEU A 41 -12.73 -10.38 -12.21
C LEU A 41 -13.97 -10.52 -13.09
N SER A 42 -14.22 -9.60 -14.02
CA SER A 42 -15.46 -9.54 -14.82
C SER A 42 -15.80 -10.85 -15.50
N ASP A 43 -14.84 -11.44 -16.22
CA ASP A 43 -15.03 -12.69 -16.94
C ASP A 43 -15.30 -13.83 -15.99
N TRP A 44 -14.50 -13.94 -14.91
CA TRP A 44 -14.71 -14.93 -13.89
C TRP A 44 -16.07 -14.81 -13.21
N LEU A 45 -16.56 -13.60 -12.98
CA LEU A 45 -17.88 -13.35 -12.40
C LEU A 45 -19.02 -13.76 -13.33
N ALA A 46 -18.81 -13.65 -14.65
CA ALA A 46 -19.76 -14.08 -15.68
C ALA A 46 -19.79 -15.61 -15.89
N ASP A 47 -18.67 -16.29 -15.58
CA ASP A 47 -18.55 -17.74 -15.76
C ASP A 47 -19.40 -18.54 -14.76
N ALA A 48 -19.73 -19.79 -15.13
CA ALA A 48 -20.37 -20.73 -14.22
C ALA A 48 -19.48 -20.96 -12.97
N PRO A 49 -20.04 -20.94 -11.76
CA PRO A 49 -19.27 -21.10 -10.52
C PRO A 49 -18.42 -22.38 -10.45
N THR A 50 -18.78 -23.40 -11.19
CA THR A 50 -18.10 -24.70 -11.20
C THR A 50 -16.82 -24.74 -12.02
N ALA A 51 -16.66 -23.84 -13.01
CA ALA A 51 -15.48 -23.83 -13.90
C ALA A 51 -14.21 -23.43 -13.15
N ARG A 52 -14.30 -22.42 -12.29
CA ARG A 52 -13.22 -21.93 -11.43
C ARG A 52 -13.82 -21.38 -10.14
N PRO A 53 -13.95 -22.21 -9.12
CA PRO A 53 -14.67 -21.79 -7.90
C PRO A 53 -13.93 -20.74 -7.09
N VAL A 54 -12.62 -20.67 -7.18
CA VAL A 54 -11.80 -19.75 -6.36
C VAL A 54 -10.80 -18.96 -7.21
N ILE A 55 -10.63 -17.69 -6.85
CA ILE A 55 -9.53 -16.85 -7.30
C ILE A 55 -8.58 -16.62 -6.11
N PHE A 56 -7.29 -16.78 -6.36
CA PHE A 56 -6.26 -16.39 -5.42
C PHE A 56 -5.69 -15.01 -5.83
N LEU A 57 -5.69 -14.05 -4.91
CA LEU A 57 -5.02 -12.76 -5.05
C LEU A 57 -3.78 -12.75 -4.17
N VAL A 58 -2.61 -12.81 -4.78
CA VAL A 58 -1.33 -12.88 -4.07
C VAL A 58 -0.58 -11.56 -4.18
N SER A 59 -0.08 -11.07 -3.08
CA SER A 59 0.69 -9.84 -3.03
C SER A 59 1.78 -9.89 -1.96
N PRO A 60 2.83 -9.08 -2.06
CA PRO A 60 3.70 -8.84 -0.92
C PRO A 60 2.92 -8.25 0.27
N PRO A 61 3.43 -8.37 1.52
CA PRO A 61 2.92 -7.61 2.65
C PRO A 61 2.88 -6.11 2.33
N HIS A 62 1.97 -5.38 2.96
CA HIS A 62 1.80 -3.93 2.77
C HIS A 62 1.39 -3.47 1.36
N ALA A 63 0.85 -4.35 0.54
CA ALA A 63 0.30 -4.01 -0.78
C ALA A 63 -1.19 -3.64 -0.75
N PHE A 64 -1.75 -3.39 0.41
CA PHE A 64 -3.17 -3.05 0.65
C PHE A 64 -4.17 -4.11 0.17
N ARG A 65 -3.74 -5.37 0.01
CA ARG A 65 -4.59 -6.46 -0.47
C ARG A 65 -5.85 -6.66 0.37
N GLU A 66 -5.70 -6.69 1.68
CA GLU A 66 -6.81 -6.91 2.62
C GLU A 66 -7.87 -5.83 2.46
N GLU A 67 -7.45 -4.58 2.48
CA GLU A 67 -8.34 -3.44 2.37
C GLU A 67 -9.05 -3.38 1.01
N ILE A 68 -8.33 -3.69 -0.07
CA ILE A 68 -8.89 -3.75 -1.43
C ILE A 68 -9.95 -4.85 -1.50
N LEU A 69 -9.62 -6.05 -1.03
CA LEU A 69 -10.55 -7.18 -1.02
C LEU A 69 -11.77 -6.91 -0.15
N ALA A 70 -11.57 -6.33 1.04
CA ALA A 70 -12.66 -5.99 1.93
C ALA A 70 -13.58 -4.88 1.35
N ALA A 71 -13.01 -3.88 0.71
CA ALA A 71 -13.79 -2.82 0.06
C ALA A 71 -14.59 -3.39 -1.13
N TRP A 72 -13.96 -4.21 -1.95
CA TRP A 72 -14.60 -4.88 -3.08
C TRP A 72 -15.75 -5.80 -2.62
N ALA A 73 -15.52 -6.62 -1.60
CA ALA A 73 -16.53 -7.54 -1.06
C ALA A 73 -17.75 -6.80 -0.51
N ARG A 74 -17.52 -5.70 0.25
CA ARG A 74 -18.61 -4.86 0.76
C ARG A 74 -19.45 -4.25 -0.36
N GLY A 75 -18.81 -3.74 -1.43
CA GLY A 75 -19.51 -3.20 -2.59
C GLY A 75 -20.41 -4.20 -3.30
N ARG A 76 -20.09 -5.51 -3.19
CA ARG A 76 -20.87 -6.59 -3.80
C ARG A 76 -21.79 -7.35 -2.84
N GLY A 77 -21.79 -7.00 -1.57
CA GLY A 77 -22.53 -7.74 -0.55
C GLY A 77 -22.00 -9.17 -0.32
N TRP A 78 -20.72 -9.43 -0.64
CA TRP A 78 -20.08 -10.71 -0.38
C TRP A 78 -19.65 -10.81 1.07
N ARG A 79 -19.75 -12.01 1.63
CA ARG A 79 -19.32 -12.23 3.01
C ARG A 79 -17.80 -12.18 3.14
N ILE A 80 -17.31 -11.35 4.07
CA ILE A 80 -15.89 -11.32 4.43
C ILE A 80 -15.68 -12.33 5.57
N LEU A 81 -14.76 -13.25 5.35
CA LEU A 81 -14.39 -14.25 6.35
C LEU A 81 -13.24 -13.71 7.19
N GLU A 82 -13.41 -13.78 8.49
CA GLU A 82 -12.39 -13.38 9.45
C GLU A 82 -11.34 -14.47 9.63
N SER A 83 -10.11 -14.05 9.93
CA SER A 83 -9.03 -14.97 10.31
C SER A 83 -9.38 -15.72 11.60
N PRO A 84 -8.95 -16.99 11.74
CA PRO A 84 -9.16 -17.74 12.98
C PRO A 84 -8.30 -17.16 14.12
N ASP A 85 -8.75 -17.39 15.34
CA ASP A 85 -7.91 -17.18 16.50
C ASP A 85 -6.70 -18.14 16.44
N PRO A 86 -5.46 -17.66 16.58
CA PRO A 86 -4.27 -18.52 16.61
C PRO A 86 -4.34 -19.66 17.62
N ARG A 87 -5.09 -19.49 18.72
CA ARG A 87 -5.29 -20.52 19.75
C ARG A 87 -6.04 -21.74 19.21
N HIS A 88 -7.03 -21.53 18.34
CA HIS A 88 -7.76 -22.63 17.68
C HIS A 88 -6.85 -23.39 16.72
N LEU A 89 -5.96 -22.68 16.03
CA LEU A 89 -4.97 -23.31 15.16
C LEU A 89 -3.94 -24.13 15.95
N LEU A 90 -3.53 -23.66 17.13
CA LEU A 90 -2.62 -24.38 18.02
C LEU A 90 -3.28 -25.63 18.63
N ALA A 91 -4.56 -25.54 18.97
CA ALA A 91 -5.34 -26.67 19.49
C ALA A 91 -5.60 -27.75 18.42
N GLY A 92 -5.27 -27.48 17.15
CA GLY A 92 -5.53 -28.41 16.04
C GLY A 92 -7.02 -28.55 15.72
N GLU A 93 -7.83 -27.55 16.09
CA GLU A 93 -9.25 -27.53 15.81
C GLU A 93 -9.48 -27.44 14.29
N GLU A 94 -9.88 -28.55 13.69
CA GLU A 94 -10.15 -28.64 12.24
C GLU A 94 -11.40 -27.88 11.81
N GLY A 95 -12.25 -27.52 12.77
CA GLY A 95 -13.61 -27.00 12.55
C GLY A 95 -13.70 -25.49 12.29
N TRP A 96 -12.59 -24.74 12.26
CA TRP A 96 -12.71 -23.29 12.11
C TRP A 96 -13.14 -22.86 10.69
N ILE A 97 -12.91 -23.67 9.68
CA ILE A 97 -13.25 -23.33 8.29
C ILE A 97 -14.63 -23.81 7.83
N PRO A 98 -15.03 -25.08 7.96
CA PRO A 98 -16.33 -25.52 7.45
C PRO A 98 -17.51 -24.68 7.94
N GLY A 99 -17.62 -24.43 9.24
CA GLY A 99 -18.72 -23.65 9.79
C GLY A 99 -18.78 -22.19 9.35
N ARG A 100 -17.67 -21.63 8.82
CA ARG A 100 -17.64 -20.26 8.30
C ARG A 100 -18.20 -20.14 6.89
N PHE A 101 -18.27 -21.23 6.15
CA PHE A 101 -18.81 -21.29 4.79
C PHE A 101 -20.26 -21.75 4.75
N ASP A 102 -20.83 -22.22 5.88
CA ASP A 102 -22.19 -22.75 5.93
C ASP A 102 -23.20 -21.68 5.49
N GLY A 103 -24.01 -22.04 4.49
CA GLY A 103 -25.05 -21.17 3.94
C GLY A 103 -24.53 -19.96 3.15
N VAL A 104 -23.24 -19.89 2.80
CA VAL A 104 -22.65 -18.77 2.06
C VAL A 104 -22.30 -19.20 0.64
N SER A 105 -22.93 -18.55 -0.35
CA SER A 105 -22.66 -18.83 -1.78
C SER A 105 -21.43 -18.09 -2.29
N ASN A 106 -21.19 -16.87 -1.81
CA ASN A 106 -20.08 -16.01 -2.27
C ASN A 106 -19.36 -15.37 -1.08
N TRP A 107 -18.05 -15.47 -1.06
CA TRP A 107 -17.24 -15.04 0.07
C TRP A 107 -15.86 -14.53 -0.35
N VAL A 108 -15.23 -13.77 0.55
CA VAL A 108 -13.85 -13.31 0.44
C VAL A 108 -13.12 -13.68 1.73
N PHE A 109 -11.97 -14.33 1.59
CA PHE A 109 -11.06 -14.58 2.70
C PHE A 109 -9.77 -13.80 2.47
N PRO A 110 -9.60 -12.62 3.10
CA PRO A 110 -8.54 -11.69 2.73
C PRO A 110 -7.13 -12.14 3.11
N ARG A 111 -6.99 -13.03 4.11
CA ARG A 111 -5.70 -13.33 4.75
C ARG A 111 -5.53 -14.83 4.99
N LEU A 112 -5.23 -15.59 3.93
CA LEU A 112 -4.99 -17.04 4.05
C LEU A 112 -3.76 -17.34 4.93
N GLU A 113 -2.78 -16.43 4.98
CA GLU A 113 -1.61 -16.55 5.83
C GLU A 113 -1.91 -16.69 7.31
N ASP A 114 -3.02 -16.15 7.78
CA ASP A 114 -3.49 -16.27 9.16
C ASP A 114 -4.28 -17.59 9.40
N GLY A 115 -4.60 -18.31 8.33
CA GLY A 115 -5.37 -19.55 8.39
C GLY A 115 -4.56 -20.76 8.79
N PHE A 116 -3.26 -20.64 9.04
CA PHE A 116 -2.41 -21.74 9.45
C PHE A 116 -1.16 -21.28 10.20
N LEU A 117 -0.60 -22.21 10.97
CA LEU A 117 0.71 -22.03 11.57
C LEU A 117 1.73 -22.94 10.88
N ARG A 118 2.99 -22.54 10.84
CA ARG A 118 4.09 -23.39 10.32
C ARG A 118 4.46 -24.48 11.34
N HIS A 119 3.46 -25.22 11.79
CA HIS A 119 3.56 -26.31 12.75
C HIS A 119 2.98 -27.57 12.15
N ALA A 120 3.56 -28.73 12.44
CA ALA A 120 3.16 -30.01 11.83
C ALA A 120 1.65 -30.30 11.94
N GLY A 121 1.04 -30.00 13.10
CA GLY A 121 -0.37 -30.23 13.34
C GLY A 121 -1.32 -29.38 12.50
N SER A 122 -0.90 -28.17 12.05
CA SER A 122 -1.77 -27.29 11.27
C SER A 122 -1.59 -27.41 9.74
N LEU A 123 -0.58 -28.16 9.27
CA LEU A 123 -0.35 -28.33 7.83
C LEU A 123 -1.37 -29.28 7.18
N GLY A 124 -1.88 -30.27 7.90
CA GLY A 124 -2.96 -31.14 7.43
C GLY A 124 -4.25 -30.36 7.13
N PRO A 125 -4.76 -29.62 8.12
CA PRO A 125 -5.93 -28.75 7.93
C PRO A 125 -5.80 -27.80 6.74
N VAL A 126 -4.70 -27.04 6.62
CA VAL A 126 -4.57 -26.07 5.51
C VAL A 126 -4.52 -26.73 4.14
N ARG A 127 -3.93 -27.93 4.02
CA ARG A 127 -3.96 -28.71 2.76
C ARG A 127 -5.39 -29.10 2.39
N ARG A 128 -6.19 -29.61 3.35
CA ARG A 128 -7.61 -29.95 3.12
C ARG A 128 -8.41 -28.75 2.67
N ILE A 129 -8.18 -27.60 3.31
CA ILE A 129 -8.83 -26.34 2.92
C ILE A 129 -8.51 -25.98 1.47
N LEU A 130 -7.25 -26.03 1.07
CA LEU A 130 -6.83 -25.74 -0.29
C LEU A 130 -7.46 -26.74 -1.30
N ASP A 131 -7.57 -28.01 -0.92
CA ASP A 131 -8.26 -29.03 -1.72
C ASP A 131 -9.76 -28.71 -1.83
N ASP A 132 -10.41 -28.30 -0.75
CA ASP A 132 -11.84 -27.96 -0.71
C ASP A 132 -12.14 -26.69 -1.52
N LEU A 133 -11.28 -25.68 -1.41
CA LEU A 133 -11.37 -24.44 -2.18
C LEU A 133 -11.29 -24.74 -3.70
N CYS A 134 -10.26 -25.49 -4.10
CA CYS A 134 -10.05 -25.78 -5.52
C CYS A 134 -11.07 -26.75 -6.11
N ALA A 135 -11.66 -27.60 -5.27
CA ALA A 135 -12.76 -28.49 -5.66
C ALA A 135 -14.15 -27.83 -5.65
N GLY A 136 -14.24 -26.55 -5.23
CA GLY A 136 -15.51 -25.83 -5.15
C GLY A 136 -16.45 -26.27 -4.03
N ARG A 137 -15.96 -27.09 -3.07
CA ARG A 137 -16.78 -27.57 -1.96
C ARG A 137 -17.19 -26.46 -0.97
N LEU A 138 -16.49 -25.35 -1.01
CA LEU A 138 -16.72 -24.21 -0.11
C LEU A 138 -17.46 -23.04 -0.81
N GLY A 139 -18.07 -23.29 -1.96
CA GLY A 139 -18.73 -22.24 -2.74
C GLY A 139 -17.75 -21.42 -3.57
N ARG A 140 -18.19 -20.24 -4.02
CA ARG A 140 -17.42 -19.35 -4.88
C ARG A 140 -16.74 -18.25 -4.07
N GLY A 141 -15.43 -18.07 -4.24
CA GLY A 141 -14.74 -17.08 -3.43
C GLY A 141 -13.45 -16.53 -3.96
N ILE A 142 -12.97 -15.51 -3.24
CA ILE A 142 -11.65 -14.91 -3.46
C ILE A 142 -10.82 -15.09 -2.21
N VAL A 143 -9.60 -15.59 -2.38
CA VAL A 143 -8.64 -15.79 -1.30
C VAL A 143 -7.46 -14.84 -1.49
N GLY A 144 -7.27 -13.93 -0.55
CA GLY A 144 -6.06 -13.14 -0.42
C GLY A 144 -4.96 -13.93 0.27
N CYS A 145 -3.74 -13.86 -0.21
CA CYS A 145 -2.60 -14.51 0.42
C CYS A 145 -1.32 -13.68 0.30
N ASP A 146 -0.55 -13.65 1.37
CA ASP A 146 0.80 -13.10 1.34
C ASP A 146 1.70 -13.93 0.43
N SER A 147 2.56 -13.27 -0.34
CA SER A 147 3.46 -13.93 -1.30
C SER A 147 4.44 -14.92 -0.63
N TRP A 148 4.86 -14.66 0.61
CA TRP A 148 5.72 -15.57 1.37
C TRP A 148 4.96 -16.81 1.84
N ALA A 149 3.74 -16.62 2.32
CA ALA A 149 2.86 -17.72 2.70
C ALA A 149 2.48 -18.54 1.47
N TRP A 150 2.14 -17.89 0.36
CA TRP A 150 1.81 -18.56 -0.90
C TRP A 150 2.98 -19.42 -1.40
N ALA A 151 4.20 -18.86 -1.41
CA ALA A 151 5.40 -19.61 -1.80
C ALA A 151 5.66 -20.83 -0.89
N PHE A 152 5.31 -20.74 0.39
CA PHE A 152 5.38 -21.87 1.30
C PHE A 152 4.27 -22.89 1.01
N LEU A 153 3.02 -22.46 0.91
CA LEU A 153 1.86 -23.31 0.68
C LEU A 153 1.99 -24.12 -0.61
N THR A 154 2.44 -23.51 -1.69
CA THR A 154 2.64 -24.20 -2.99
C THR A 154 3.72 -25.28 -2.95
N ARG A 155 4.62 -25.26 -1.96
CA ARG A 155 5.63 -26.29 -1.76
C ARG A 155 5.12 -27.48 -0.94
N ILE A 156 4.24 -27.21 0.03
CA ILE A 156 3.74 -28.26 0.94
C ILE A 156 2.46 -28.90 0.45
N TRP A 157 1.71 -28.21 -0.41
CA TRP A 157 0.46 -28.71 -0.97
C TRP A 157 0.72 -29.30 -2.36
N ARG A 158 0.27 -30.53 -2.59
CA ARG A 158 0.49 -31.27 -3.84
C ARG A 158 -0.58 -31.00 -4.91
N GLY A 159 -1.62 -30.25 -4.56
CA GLY A 159 -2.65 -29.83 -5.51
C GLY A 159 -2.10 -28.87 -6.55
N ARG A 160 -2.88 -28.66 -7.60
CA ARG A 160 -2.56 -27.65 -8.64
C ARG A 160 -3.42 -26.42 -8.39
N PRO A 161 -2.85 -25.35 -7.80
CA PRO A 161 -3.61 -24.11 -7.64
C PRO A 161 -3.91 -23.51 -9.02
N PHE A 162 -5.05 -22.84 -9.12
CA PHE A 162 -5.28 -21.92 -10.25
C PHE A 162 -4.21 -20.83 -10.24
N ALA A 163 -3.81 -20.37 -11.43
CA ALA A 163 -2.86 -19.25 -11.52
C ALA A 163 -3.40 -18.04 -10.72
N PRO A 164 -2.63 -17.54 -9.74
CA PRO A 164 -3.09 -16.43 -8.93
C PRO A 164 -3.07 -15.12 -9.72
N LEU A 165 -3.93 -14.20 -9.34
CA LEU A 165 -3.76 -12.79 -9.64
C LEU A 165 -2.66 -12.24 -8.75
N ALA A 166 -1.81 -11.36 -9.30
CA ALA A 166 -0.77 -10.69 -8.54
C ALA A 166 -0.97 -9.17 -8.60
N VAL A 167 -0.73 -8.51 -7.47
CA VAL A 167 -0.66 -7.05 -7.44
C VAL A 167 0.64 -6.62 -8.10
N GLN A 168 0.54 -5.72 -9.09
CA GLN A 168 1.71 -5.23 -9.79
C GLN A 168 2.49 -4.25 -8.93
N ALA A 169 3.82 -4.39 -8.93
CA ALA A 169 4.71 -3.44 -8.29
C ALA A 169 4.61 -2.04 -8.94
N PHE A 170 4.76 -1.00 -8.15
CA PHE A 170 4.79 0.39 -8.62
C PHE A 170 6.20 0.75 -9.08
N ASP A 171 6.31 1.20 -10.31
CA ASP A 171 7.49 1.88 -10.81
C ASP A 171 7.47 3.37 -10.43
N ALA A 172 8.54 4.11 -10.78
CA ALA A 172 8.64 5.53 -10.47
C ALA A 172 7.50 6.36 -11.07
N GLY A 173 7.08 6.04 -12.30
CA GLY A 173 5.99 6.76 -12.97
C GLY A 173 4.62 6.51 -12.34
N ARG A 174 4.39 5.31 -11.80
CA ARG A 174 3.18 5.03 -11.02
C ARG A 174 3.19 5.71 -9.66
N LEU A 175 4.35 5.74 -8.99
CA LEU A 175 4.51 6.47 -7.73
C LEU A 175 4.29 7.96 -7.93
N GLU A 176 4.82 8.55 -9.01
CA GLU A 176 4.63 9.94 -9.37
C GLU A 176 3.15 10.30 -9.49
N ARG A 177 2.41 9.55 -10.31
CA ARG A 177 0.97 9.75 -10.47
C ARG A 177 0.22 9.58 -9.16
N TRP A 178 0.48 8.48 -8.46
CA TRP A 178 -0.20 8.16 -7.22
C TRP A 178 0.01 9.21 -6.12
N PHE A 179 1.25 9.68 -5.91
CA PHE A 179 1.52 10.73 -4.93
C PHE A 179 1.02 12.09 -5.38
N GLY A 180 1.03 12.36 -6.69
CA GLY A 180 0.39 13.52 -7.28
C GLY A 180 -1.10 13.56 -6.96
N ASP A 181 -1.81 12.46 -7.20
CA ASP A 181 -3.25 12.33 -6.93
C ASP A 181 -3.56 12.44 -5.43
N LEU A 182 -2.74 11.81 -4.57
CA LEU A 182 -2.88 11.93 -3.12
C LEU A 182 -2.74 13.37 -2.63
N SER A 183 -1.79 14.12 -3.18
CA SER A 183 -1.55 15.51 -2.79
C SER A 183 -2.55 16.48 -3.40
N ALA A 184 -3.09 16.19 -4.59
CA ALA A 184 -4.06 17.02 -5.30
C ALA A 184 -5.47 16.94 -4.72
N GLY A 185 -5.80 15.96 -3.90
CA GLY A 185 -7.13 15.56 -3.39
C GLY A 185 -8.15 16.70 -3.26
N ALA A 186 -9.42 16.40 -3.35
CA ALA A 186 -10.55 17.34 -3.55
C ALA A 186 -10.43 18.65 -2.75
N GLY A 187 -10.22 19.76 -3.44
CA GLY A 187 -10.18 21.11 -2.86
C GLY A 187 -8.84 21.51 -2.25
N ARG A 188 -7.77 20.73 -2.41
CA ARG A 188 -6.44 21.05 -1.86
C ARG A 188 -5.64 21.93 -2.79
N ARG A 189 -4.92 22.86 -2.19
CA ARG A 189 -4.05 23.82 -2.88
C ARG A 189 -2.80 23.10 -3.39
N ARG A 190 -2.22 23.67 -4.45
CA ARG A 190 -1.01 23.20 -5.11
C ARG A 190 0.18 23.22 -4.14
N LEU A 191 0.83 22.10 -3.96
CA LEU A 191 2.06 21.97 -3.20
C LEU A 191 3.21 21.64 -4.15
N ASP A 192 4.33 22.32 -3.99
CA ASP A 192 5.56 22.04 -4.70
C ASP A 192 6.41 21.06 -3.88
N PHE A 193 6.69 19.88 -4.44
CA PHE A 193 7.58 18.90 -3.82
C PHE A 193 8.98 19.02 -4.42
N ARG A 194 9.95 19.47 -3.64
CA ARG A 194 11.31 19.77 -4.12
C ARG A 194 12.38 19.06 -3.31
N HIS A 195 13.48 18.75 -3.98
CA HIS A 195 14.68 18.21 -3.33
C HIS A 195 15.48 19.36 -2.67
N PRO A 196 15.92 19.24 -1.40
CA PRO A 196 16.52 20.36 -0.68
C PRO A 196 17.91 20.75 -1.20
N GLU A 197 18.66 19.83 -1.83
CA GLU A 197 20.01 20.10 -2.30
C GLU A 197 20.03 20.96 -3.58
N ASP A 198 19.17 20.64 -4.54
CA ASP A 198 19.22 21.23 -5.89
C ASP A 198 17.91 21.89 -6.34
N GLY A 199 16.89 21.89 -5.49
CA GLY A 199 15.57 22.47 -5.77
C GLY A 199 14.80 21.78 -6.89
N ARG A 200 15.27 20.66 -7.43
CA ARG A 200 14.56 19.92 -8.47
C ARG A 200 13.23 19.38 -7.98
N TYR A 201 12.28 19.33 -8.87
CA TYR A 201 10.99 18.74 -8.55
C TYR A 201 11.10 17.23 -8.30
N VAL A 202 10.48 16.77 -7.22
CA VAL A 202 10.28 15.35 -6.94
C VAL A 202 8.96 14.87 -7.55
N LEU A 203 7.91 15.69 -7.40
CA LEU A 203 6.68 15.55 -8.16
C LEU A 203 6.58 16.73 -9.12
N PRO A 204 6.34 16.50 -10.42
CA PRO A 204 6.18 17.60 -11.36
C PRO A 204 4.98 18.46 -10.97
N PRO A 205 5.10 19.79 -11.03
CA PRO A 205 3.96 20.66 -10.80
C PRO A 205 2.89 20.41 -11.86
N LEU A 206 1.62 20.56 -11.47
CA LEU A 206 0.53 20.51 -12.43
C LEU A 206 0.66 21.69 -13.40
N PRO A 207 0.57 21.46 -14.73
CA PRO A 207 0.69 22.54 -15.71
C PRO A 207 -0.41 23.60 -15.49
N GLU A 208 -0.02 24.86 -15.48
CA GLU A 208 -0.98 25.98 -15.31
C GLU A 208 -1.72 26.29 -16.59
N ASN A 209 -1.06 26.09 -17.74
CA ASN A 209 -1.58 26.40 -19.06
C ASN A 209 -1.24 25.29 -20.07
N GLU A 210 -1.98 25.26 -21.17
CA GLU A 210 -1.75 24.33 -22.30
C GLU A 210 -0.31 24.43 -22.87
N GLU A 211 0.31 25.63 -22.78
CA GLU A 211 1.66 25.88 -23.29
C GLU A 211 2.76 25.26 -22.40
N GLU A 212 2.47 24.94 -21.15
CA GLU A 212 3.39 24.29 -20.22
C GLU A 212 3.37 22.77 -20.33
N LYS A 213 2.34 22.18 -20.93
CA LYS A 213 2.22 20.72 -21.13
C LYS A 213 3.39 20.08 -21.89
N GLY A 214 4.20 20.87 -22.57
CA GLY A 214 5.39 20.40 -23.33
C GLY A 214 6.73 20.55 -22.60
N LYS A 215 6.78 21.24 -21.47
CA LYS A 215 8.01 21.49 -20.72
C LYS A 215 8.08 20.56 -19.51
N THR A 216 8.77 19.44 -19.66
CA THR A 216 9.04 18.55 -18.51
C THR A 216 10.07 19.23 -17.61
N PRO A 217 9.71 19.66 -16.39
CA PRO A 217 10.68 20.23 -15.45
C PRO A 217 11.73 19.16 -15.12
N LYS A 218 12.95 19.60 -14.82
CA LYS A 218 14.01 18.67 -14.38
C LYS A 218 13.56 17.96 -13.11
N SER A 219 13.26 16.68 -13.20
CA SER A 219 12.88 15.86 -12.05
C SER A 219 14.13 15.31 -11.35
N SER A 220 14.00 15.10 -10.05
CA SER A 220 15.02 14.41 -9.27
C SER A 220 14.90 12.88 -9.50
N GLY A 221 15.97 12.13 -9.26
CA GLY A 221 15.94 10.66 -9.28
C GLY A 221 15.29 10.02 -8.05
N TYR A 222 14.70 10.81 -7.16
CA TYR A 222 14.16 10.32 -5.88
C TYR A 222 13.12 9.20 -6.03
N LEU A 223 12.15 9.36 -6.94
CA LEU A 223 11.10 8.34 -7.11
C LEU A 223 11.63 7.02 -7.68
N GLN A 224 12.70 7.04 -8.47
CA GLN A 224 13.37 5.82 -8.93
C GLN A 224 14.03 5.09 -7.74
N HIS A 225 14.71 5.82 -6.86
CA HIS A 225 15.27 5.25 -5.63
C HIS A 225 14.18 4.74 -4.70
N LEU A 226 13.09 5.49 -4.53
CA LEU A 226 11.96 5.07 -3.71
C LEU A 226 11.29 3.79 -4.25
N ALA A 227 11.09 3.71 -5.57
CA ALA A 227 10.56 2.50 -6.20
C ALA A 227 11.48 1.28 -5.97
N ALA A 228 12.79 1.48 -6.10
CA ALA A 228 13.77 0.43 -5.84
C ALA A 228 13.78 -0.02 -4.36
N TRP A 229 13.80 0.93 -3.42
CA TRP A 229 13.86 0.63 -1.98
C TRP A 229 12.57 0.00 -1.46
N SER A 230 11.42 0.48 -1.91
CA SER A 230 10.12 -0.11 -1.58
C SER A 230 9.85 -1.41 -2.33
N ARG A 231 10.69 -1.78 -3.31
CA ARG A 231 10.42 -2.86 -4.29
C ARG A 231 9.07 -2.67 -4.99
N GLY A 232 8.65 -1.43 -5.16
CA GLY A 232 7.35 -1.09 -5.71
C GLY A 232 6.16 -1.50 -4.83
N ILE A 233 6.36 -1.81 -3.56
CA ILE A 233 5.28 -2.14 -2.62
C ILE A 233 4.64 -0.84 -2.13
N PRO A 234 3.35 -0.57 -2.47
CA PRO A 234 2.77 0.75 -2.29
C PRO A 234 2.73 1.22 -0.83
N GLY A 235 2.43 0.35 0.13
CA GLY A 235 2.42 0.74 1.54
C GLY A 235 3.80 1.07 2.09
N ILE A 236 4.84 0.36 1.64
CA ILE A 236 6.23 0.67 1.98
C ILE A 236 6.62 2.01 1.33
N ALA A 237 6.30 2.19 0.05
CA ALA A 237 6.59 3.43 -0.66
C ALA A 237 5.92 4.64 0.03
N LEU A 238 4.66 4.51 0.44
CA LEU A 238 3.94 5.57 1.16
C LEU A 238 4.57 5.87 2.53
N ALA A 239 4.96 4.86 3.28
CA ALA A 239 5.62 5.04 4.58
C ALA A 239 6.96 5.77 4.43
N LEU A 240 7.76 5.37 3.44
CA LEU A 240 9.04 6.02 3.14
C LEU A 240 8.83 7.44 2.61
N TRP A 241 7.86 7.64 1.72
CA TRP A 241 7.46 8.97 1.23
C TRP A 241 7.15 9.91 2.39
N ARG A 242 6.21 9.52 3.27
CA ARG A 242 5.84 10.30 4.45
C ARG A 242 7.04 10.63 5.35
N LYS A 243 7.95 9.65 5.52
CA LYS A 243 9.16 9.84 6.32
C LYS A 243 10.11 10.88 5.72
N SER A 244 10.12 11.07 4.40
CA SER A 244 11.00 12.02 3.72
C SER A 244 10.46 13.45 3.66
N LEU A 245 9.17 13.67 3.94
CA LEU A 245 8.56 14.99 3.83
C LEU A 245 8.99 15.91 4.96
N ARG A 246 9.37 17.14 4.59
CA ARG A 246 9.80 18.20 5.51
C ARG A 246 9.18 19.53 5.10
N ILE A 247 9.07 20.43 6.07
CA ILE A 247 8.73 21.84 5.86
C ILE A 247 9.79 22.72 6.51
N GLU A 248 9.89 23.97 6.08
CA GLU A 248 10.79 24.94 6.70
C GLU A 248 10.38 25.24 8.14
N TRP A 249 11.37 25.32 9.00
CA TRP A 249 11.18 25.78 10.36
C TRP A 249 10.92 27.29 10.35
N LYS A 250 9.68 27.72 10.63
CA LYS A 250 9.40 29.12 10.88
C LYS A 250 9.87 29.46 12.32
N ARG A 251 10.94 30.22 12.45
CA ARG A 251 11.31 30.79 13.76
C ARG A 251 10.17 31.69 14.24
N ALA A 252 9.64 31.40 15.44
CA ALA A 252 8.70 32.28 16.11
C ALA A 252 9.39 33.65 16.33
N GLY A 253 9.05 34.66 15.54
CA GLY A 253 9.61 36.00 15.72
C GLY A 253 9.58 36.92 14.49
N GLU A 254 9.27 36.47 13.30
CA GLU A 254 9.30 37.36 12.12
C GLU A 254 7.95 37.97 11.71
N ASP A 255 6.85 37.44 12.22
CA ASP A 255 5.53 38.10 12.11
C ASP A 255 4.98 38.28 13.53
N GLY A 256 4.95 39.56 13.97
CA GLY A 256 4.51 39.97 15.32
C GLY A 256 3.05 39.63 15.62
N GLY A 257 2.75 38.40 15.96
CA GLY A 257 1.42 37.92 16.33
C GLY A 257 1.51 36.66 17.14
N GLY A 258 1.22 36.82 18.45
CA GLY A 258 1.02 35.87 19.53
C GLY A 258 1.20 34.36 19.26
N ALA A 259 2.16 33.79 19.99
CA ALA A 259 2.29 32.37 20.17
C ALA A 259 0.98 31.76 20.75
N THR A 260 0.28 30.98 19.96
CA THR A 260 -0.65 29.97 20.42
C THR A 260 -0.11 28.62 19.96
N GLU A 261 0.35 27.85 20.92
CA GLU A 261 0.68 26.44 20.80
C GLU A 261 -0.54 25.68 20.24
N GLU A 262 -0.25 24.64 19.42
CA GLU A 262 -1.23 23.63 19.00
C GLU A 262 -2.38 24.08 18.08
N THR A 263 -2.09 24.70 16.98
CA THR A 263 -3.03 24.62 15.85
C THR A 263 -2.33 23.83 14.76
N GLY A 264 -2.90 22.66 14.38
CA GLY A 264 -2.53 21.85 13.22
C GLY A 264 -2.80 22.63 11.93
N GLN A 265 -2.08 23.74 11.75
CA GLN A 265 -2.24 24.65 10.64
C GLN A 265 -1.74 23.94 9.39
N GLN A 266 -2.62 23.74 8.42
CA GLN A 266 -2.26 23.24 7.10
C GLN A 266 -1.09 24.08 6.56
N PRO A 267 -0.14 23.47 5.80
CA PRO A 267 0.85 24.25 5.07
C PRO A 267 0.12 25.32 4.28
N ALA A 268 0.68 26.53 4.27
CA ALA A 268 0.09 27.65 3.54
C ALA A 268 -0.10 27.25 2.05
N PRO A 269 -1.09 27.81 1.36
CA PRO A 269 -1.18 27.65 -0.08
C PRO A 269 0.13 28.12 -0.71
N ASP A 270 0.60 27.43 -1.71
CA ASP A 270 1.86 27.68 -2.40
C ASP A 270 3.13 27.41 -1.54
N SER A 271 3.04 26.58 -0.50
CA SER A 271 4.22 26.21 0.28
C SER A 271 4.98 25.06 -0.38
N THR A 272 6.31 25.21 -0.37
CA THR A 272 7.21 24.13 -0.77
C THR A 272 7.28 23.07 0.32
N VAL A 273 7.11 21.83 -0.08
CA VAL A 273 7.38 20.64 0.75
C VAL A 273 8.71 20.05 0.29
N TRP A 274 9.67 20.02 1.19
CA TRP A 274 10.99 19.47 0.91
C TRP A 274 10.99 17.95 1.07
N VAL A 275 11.61 17.27 0.13
CA VAL A 275 11.71 15.80 0.13
C VAL A 275 13.18 15.43 0.35
N VAL A 276 13.51 15.13 1.60
CA VAL A 276 14.89 14.74 1.95
C VAL A 276 15.18 13.30 1.51
N PRO A 277 16.44 12.99 1.15
CA PRO A 277 16.86 11.62 0.87
C PRO A 277 16.58 10.73 2.07
N LEU A 278 16.14 9.51 1.79
CA LEU A 278 16.05 8.51 2.84
C LEU A 278 17.48 8.03 3.11
N GLU A 279 17.95 8.21 4.33
CA GLU A 279 19.16 7.54 4.77
C GLU A 279 18.97 6.04 4.55
N ALA A 280 20.01 5.40 4.03
CA ALA A 280 20.00 3.95 3.92
C ALA A 280 19.63 3.41 5.30
N ALA A 281 18.45 2.81 5.40
CA ALA A 281 17.97 2.27 6.65
C ALA A 281 19.07 1.34 7.15
N GLY A 282 19.75 1.75 8.24
CA GLY A 282 20.79 0.95 8.85
C GLY A 282 20.27 -0.47 8.96
N ARG A 283 21.05 -1.47 8.60
CA ARG A 283 20.62 -2.86 8.58
C ARG A 283 19.94 -3.17 9.90
N PRO A 284 18.66 -3.53 9.94
CA PRO A 284 18.00 -3.77 11.21
C PRO A 284 18.70 -4.97 11.87
N GLY A 285 19.29 -4.75 13.02
CA GLY A 285 19.58 -5.81 13.96
C GLY A 285 20.93 -6.50 13.90
N LEU A 286 21.95 -5.93 13.28
CA LEU A 286 23.33 -6.35 13.56
C LEU A 286 23.93 -5.36 14.56
N PRO A 287 24.37 -5.82 15.75
CA PRO A 287 25.18 -4.98 16.62
C PRO A 287 26.45 -4.55 15.86
N ALA A 288 26.84 -3.30 16.01
CA ALA A 288 28.14 -2.84 15.56
C ALA A 288 29.20 -3.70 16.29
N GLU A 289 30.05 -4.40 15.52
CA GLU A 289 31.25 -5.05 16.05
C GLU A 289 32.26 -4.02 16.50
#